data_80370455c52e27089de392641a72befe
#
_entry.id   80370455c52e27089de392641a72befe
#
_cell.length_a   1.000
_cell.length_b   1.000
_cell.length_c   1.000
_cell.angle_alpha   90.00
_cell.angle_beta   90.00
_cell.angle_gamma   90.00
#
_symmetry.space_group_name_H-M   'P 1'
#
loop_
_entity.id
_entity.type
_entity.pdbx_description
1 polymer ?
#
loop_
_entity_poly.entity_id
_entity_poly.type
_entity_poly.pdbx_seq_one_letter_code
_entity_poly.pdbx_strand_id
1 'polypeptide(L)'
;VSDPRMLPQARDNWPRTFLTIDDPRATQAEIYDPALIQFANAYRAGDPQFTDPALSAAWYAARRTAMDTVLAAVAASGRSDHLVLRGSVVLKAWFGDAAREPGDLDFVITPADWTLDDPRTENLFDDLTRTIAASTGPVRFLPERTVSEDIWTYERAPGRRLLFSWETDGLPGGTVQLDFVFNEELPVPAEPLEVAPGTVLNVAGRELSLAWKLLWLATDSDPQGKDLYDAALLAGSTRLRYQVLRDVFATGLAYYAEHPIGLHDVLTETDWPNFATEYPRLAGEESDHTRRLADALAPTFAEVPAAELAAWWREGWLAPVRRLHAEQGLAATQSWLADRQATLPLAYRLTAEALGAAAPEHLGAAMLGCPTWAGHAGSAARGSLDPETVEAWLRV
;
A
#
# COMPACT_ATOMS: atom_id res chain seq x y z
N VAL A 1 -0.05 26.44 3.58
CA VAL A 1 -1.21 25.72 3.02
C VAL A 1 -1.89 26.66 2.05
N SER A 2 -1.91 26.32 0.76
CA SER A 2 -2.53 27.13 -0.28
C SER A 2 -4.05 27.25 -0.02
N ASP A 3 -4.60 28.43 -0.24
CA ASP A 3 -6.05 28.65 -0.16
C ASP A 3 -6.78 27.64 -1.07
N PRO A 4 -7.67 26.78 -0.54
CA PRO A 4 -8.39 25.78 -1.34
C PRO A 4 -9.20 26.38 -2.50
N ARG A 5 -9.43 27.71 -2.51
CA ARG A 5 -10.12 28.43 -3.59
C ARG A 5 -9.26 28.66 -4.83
N MET A 6 -7.94 28.40 -4.76
CA MET A 6 -6.99 28.59 -5.86
C MET A 6 -6.68 27.27 -6.59
N LEU A 7 -7.20 26.14 -6.11
CA LEU A 7 -7.03 24.84 -6.74
C LEU A 7 -8.10 24.65 -7.83
N PRO A 8 -7.82 23.88 -8.90
CA PRO A 8 -8.85 23.44 -9.82
C PRO A 8 -10.02 22.89 -9.01
N GLN A 9 -11.25 23.30 -9.31
CA GLN A 9 -12.44 22.88 -8.55
C GLN A 9 -12.39 21.37 -8.41
N ALA A 10 -12.33 20.90 -7.15
CA ALA A 10 -12.44 19.47 -6.87
C ALA A 10 -13.73 18.99 -7.53
N ARG A 11 -13.63 17.97 -8.36
CA ARG A 11 -14.80 17.25 -8.85
C ARG A 11 -15.50 16.73 -7.61
N ASP A 12 -16.76 17.01 -7.42
CA ASP A 12 -17.53 16.51 -6.29
C ASP A 12 -17.25 14.99 -6.14
N ASN A 13 -16.86 14.56 -4.93
CA ASN A 13 -16.47 13.19 -4.58
C ASN A 13 -15.12 12.66 -5.13
N TRP A 14 -14.25 13.52 -5.65
CA TRP A 14 -12.90 13.15 -6.06
C TRP A 14 -11.84 13.75 -5.11
N PRO A 15 -10.70 13.03 -4.88
CA PRO A 15 -9.60 13.60 -4.09
C PRO A 15 -8.99 14.80 -4.81
N ARG A 16 -8.55 15.79 -4.05
CA ARG A 16 -7.84 16.97 -4.58
C ARG A 16 -6.51 16.61 -5.22
N THR A 17 -5.96 15.46 -4.80
CA THR A 17 -4.72 14.90 -5.33
C THR A 17 -4.90 14.15 -6.65
N PHE A 18 -6.12 14.05 -7.18
CA PHE A 18 -6.34 13.56 -8.55
C PHE A 18 -5.95 14.65 -9.56
N LEU A 19 -4.67 14.74 -9.86
CA LEU A 19 -4.10 15.71 -10.81
C LEU A 19 -3.57 15.00 -12.04
N THR A 20 -4.14 15.30 -13.20
CA THR A 20 -3.67 14.83 -14.49
C THR A 20 -2.77 15.87 -15.16
N ILE A 21 -1.88 15.39 -16.03
CA ILE A 21 -1.06 16.27 -16.90
C ILE A 21 -1.97 16.92 -17.94
N ASP A 22 -1.97 18.25 -17.97
CA ASP A 22 -2.72 19.03 -18.96
C ASP A 22 -1.90 19.18 -20.25
N ASP A 23 -1.72 18.06 -20.96
CA ASP A 23 -1.02 18.03 -22.24
C ASP A 23 -1.66 16.95 -23.15
N PRO A 24 -2.10 17.29 -24.36
CA PRO A 24 -2.76 16.33 -25.25
C PRO A 24 -1.87 15.18 -25.74
N ARG A 25 -0.55 15.28 -25.52
CA ARG A 25 0.41 14.21 -25.85
C ARG A 25 0.50 13.14 -24.75
N ALA A 26 -0.07 13.39 -23.56
CA ALA A 26 -0.08 12.47 -22.44
C ALA A 26 -1.48 11.87 -22.26
N THR A 27 -1.54 10.57 -21.99
CA THR A 27 -2.73 9.88 -21.50
C THR A 27 -2.43 9.26 -20.16
N GLN A 28 -3.38 9.32 -19.22
CA GLN A 28 -3.23 8.74 -17.88
C GLN A 28 -4.48 7.92 -17.55
N ALA A 29 -4.28 6.72 -17.04
CA ALA A 29 -5.36 5.90 -16.52
C ALA A 29 -5.82 6.41 -15.14
N GLU A 30 -7.08 6.15 -14.81
CA GLU A 30 -7.61 6.29 -13.45
C GLU A 30 -7.24 5.02 -12.69
N ILE A 31 -6.32 5.12 -11.72
CA ILE A 31 -5.86 3.99 -10.94
C ILE A 31 -6.51 4.05 -9.56
N TYR A 32 -7.21 2.97 -9.19
CA TYR A 32 -7.78 2.84 -7.86
C TYR A 32 -6.68 2.90 -6.80
N ASP A 33 -6.89 3.71 -5.78
CA ASP A 33 -5.93 3.93 -4.69
C ASP A 33 -6.64 3.75 -3.33
N PRO A 34 -6.42 2.61 -2.64
CA PRO A 34 -7.03 2.34 -1.33
C PRO A 34 -6.73 3.40 -0.28
N ALA A 35 -5.60 4.13 -0.39
CA ALA A 35 -5.28 5.20 0.54
C ALA A 35 -6.27 6.38 0.50
N LEU A 36 -7.12 6.43 -0.52
CA LEU A 36 -8.13 7.48 -0.74
C LEU A 36 -9.56 6.96 -0.50
N ILE A 37 -9.72 5.86 0.23
CA ILE A 37 -10.99 5.14 0.43
C ILE A 37 -12.13 6.01 1.00
N GLN A 38 -11.81 7.12 1.66
CA GLN A 38 -12.80 8.10 2.14
C GLN A 38 -13.54 8.83 1.02
N PHE A 39 -13.05 8.77 -0.23
CA PHE A 39 -13.69 9.36 -1.38
C PHE A 39 -14.52 8.33 -2.17
N ALA A 40 -15.69 8.71 -2.67
CA ALA A 40 -16.50 7.85 -3.51
C ALA A 40 -15.75 7.45 -4.80
N ASN A 41 -14.88 8.33 -5.30
CA ASN A 41 -13.98 8.09 -6.43
C ASN A 41 -12.54 8.07 -5.90
N ALA A 42 -12.17 6.94 -5.28
CA ALA A 42 -10.86 6.72 -4.68
C ALA A 42 -9.79 6.42 -5.76
N TYR A 43 -9.56 7.37 -6.67
CA TYR A 43 -8.61 7.20 -7.77
C TYR A 43 -7.47 8.23 -7.70
N ARG A 44 -6.30 7.83 -8.17
CA ARG A 44 -5.18 8.69 -8.53
C ARG A 44 -4.95 8.67 -10.03
N ALA A 45 -4.28 9.67 -10.56
CA ALA A 45 -3.78 9.62 -11.92
C ALA A 45 -2.64 8.60 -12.00
N GLY A 46 -2.75 7.67 -12.96
CA GLY A 46 -1.68 6.72 -13.27
C GLY A 46 -0.50 7.40 -13.93
N ASP A 47 0.57 6.64 -14.14
CA ASP A 47 1.75 7.12 -14.85
C ASP A 47 1.39 7.52 -16.30
N PRO A 48 1.88 8.68 -16.79
CA PRO A 48 1.53 9.16 -18.10
C PRO A 48 2.12 8.29 -19.21
N GLN A 49 1.29 7.99 -20.19
CA GLN A 49 1.67 7.31 -21.42
C GLN A 49 1.81 8.32 -22.53
N PHE A 50 2.94 8.31 -23.24
CA PHE A 50 3.21 9.17 -24.38
C PHE A 50 3.36 8.33 -25.65
N THR A 51 2.78 8.77 -26.74
CA THR A 51 2.91 8.11 -28.05
C THR A 51 4.32 8.26 -28.64
N ASP A 52 5.00 9.36 -28.31
CA ASP A 52 6.39 9.61 -28.72
C ASP A 52 7.35 9.00 -27.68
N PRO A 53 8.15 7.97 -28.03
CA PRO A 53 9.09 7.36 -27.09
C PRO A 53 10.21 8.32 -26.61
N ALA A 54 10.60 9.30 -27.44
CA ALA A 54 11.61 10.28 -27.04
C ALA A 54 11.07 11.25 -26.00
N LEU A 55 9.82 11.71 -26.18
CA LEU A 55 9.11 12.52 -25.20
C LEU A 55 8.90 11.75 -23.89
N SER A 56 8.50 10.48 -23.97
CA SER A 56 8.35 9.59 -22.83
C SER A 56 9.64 9.49 -22.02
N ALA A 57 10.76 9.14 -22.69
CA ALA A 57 12.04 8.99 -22.03
C ALA A 57 12.51 10.30 -21.38
N ALA A 58 12.34 11.44 -22.07
CA ALA A 58 12.71 12.76 -21.55
C ALA A 58 11.86 13.15 -20.33
N TRP A 59 10.55 12.90 -20.37
CA TRP A 59 9.65 13.21 -19.26
C TRP A 59 9.97 12.36 -18.02
N TYR A 60 10.18 11.05 -18.18
CA TYR A 60 10.54 10.18 -17.05
C TYR A 60 11.93 10.52 -16.48
N ALA A 61 12.88 10.98 -17.31
CA ALA A 61 14.16 11.50 -16.84
C ALA A 61 13.99 12.78 -16.01
N ALA A 62 13.13 13.72 -16.47
CA ALA A 62 12.80 14.94 -15.72
C ALA A 62 12.10 14.62 -14.41
N ARG A 63 11.16 13.67 -14.39
CA ARG A 63 10.49 13.19 -13.17
C ARG A 63 11.50 12.62 -12.17
N ARG A 64 12.45 11.78 -12.60
CA ARG A 64 13.51 11.28 -11.71
C ARG A 64 14.33 12.44 -11.12
N THR A 65 14.71 13.42 -11.95
CA THR A 65 15.39 14.62 -11.46
C THR A 65 14.57 15.39 -10.45
N ALA A 66 13.24 15.51 -10.64
CA ALA A 66 12.35 16.14 -9.68
C ALA A 66 12.31 15.35 -8.35
N MET A 67 12.21 14.01 -8.41
CA MET A 67 12.23 13.15 -7.23
C MET A 67 13.57 13.23 -6.48
N ASP A 68 14.70 13.18 -7.20
CA ASP A 68 16.04 13.32 -6.60
C ASP A 68 16.21 14.69 -5.93
N THR A 69 15.67 15.75 -6.54
CA THR A 69 15.67 17.10 -5.96
C THR A 69 14.86 17.15 -4.66
N VAL A 70 13.70 16.50 -4.63
CA VAL A 70 12.88 16.41 -3.40
C VAL A 70 13.60 15.61 -2.33
N LEU A 71 14.21 14.47 -2.65
CA LEU A 71 14.99 13.67 -1.70
C LEU A 71 16.16 14.47 -1.12
N ALA A 72 16.88 15.23 -1.94
CA ALA A 72 17.96 16.12 -1.50
C ALA A 72 17.41 17.24 -0.59
N ALA A 73 16.26 17.82 -0.91
CA ALA A 73 15.60 18.82 -0.09
C ALA A 73 15.15 18.24 1.27
N VAL A 74 14.63 17.01 1.30
CA VAL A 74 14.32 16.28 2.54
C VAL A 74 15.57 16.10 3.39
N ALA A 75 16.68 15.64 2.81
CA ALA A 75 17.95 15.48 3.51
C ALA A 75 18.49 16.81 4.07
N ALA A 76 18.30 17.93 3.35
CA ALA A 76 18.75 19.26 3.75
C ALA A 76 17.80 19.99 4.68
N SER A 77 16.58 19.52 4.91
CA SER A 77 15.52 20.21 5.66
C SER A 77 15.79 20.37 7.16
N GLY A 78 16.79 19.65 7.71
CA GLY A 78 17.00 19.53 9.15
C GLY A 78 15.93 18.71 9.89
N ARG A 79 15.06 18.01 9.14
CA ARG A 79 13.98 17.16 9.63
C ARG A 79 14.14 15.69 9.25
N SER A 80 15.19 15.33 8.53
CA SER A 80 15.43 13.98 8.02
C SER A 80 15.49 12.91 9.13
N ASP A 81 15.89 13.28 10.35
CA ASP A 81 15.92 12.36 11.51
C ASP A 81 14.52 11.90 11.95
N HIS A 82 13.48 12.63 11.53
CA HIS A 82 12.07 12.27 11.80
C HIS A 82 11.41 11.52 10.65
N LEU A 83 12.16 11.18 9.62
CA LEU A 83 11.65 10.59 8.39
C LEU A 83 12.40 9.29 8.07
N VAL A 84 11.66 8.20 7.90
CA VAL A 84 12.20 6.94 7.41
C VAL A 84 11.58 6.65 6.06
N LEU A 85 12.40 6.72 5.01
CA LEU A 85 11.97 6.44 3.64
C LEU A 85 11.74 4.93 3.45
N ARG A 86 10.70 4.58 2.73
CA ARG A 86 10.37 3.21 2.35
C ARG A 86 9.83 3.16 0.91
N GLY A 87 9.36 2.01 0.48
CA GLY A 87 8.63 1.87 -0.79
C GLY A 87 9.54 1.76 -2.01
N SER A 88 8.99 2.14 -3.16
CA SER A 88 9.57 1.87 -4.48
C SER A 88 10.92 2.54 -4.72
N VAL A 89 11.16 3.71 -4.16
CA VAL A 89 12.44 4.41 -4.29
C VAL A 89 13.57 3.63 -3.63
N VAL A 90 13.32 3.09 -2.44
CA VAL A 90 14.30 2.27 -1.73
C VAL A 90 14.57 0.97 -2.47
N LEU A 91 13.51 0.33 -3.01
CA LEU A 91 13.67 -0.85 -3.87
C LEU A 91 14.49 -0.52 -5.13
N LYS A 92 14.25 0.62 -5.76
CA LYS A 92 15.01 1.06 -6.94
C LYS A 92 16.49 1.25 -6.61
N ALA A 93 16.82 1.83 -5.46
CA ALA A 93 18.20 1.97 -5.00
C ALA A 93 18.89 0.62 -4.77
N TRP A 94 18.16 -0.40 -4.28
CA TRP A 94 18.73 -1.73 -4.06
C TRP A 94 18.80 -2.62 -5.30
N PHE A 95 17.80 -2.55 -6.18
CA PHE A 95 17.60 -3.54 -7.25
C PHE A 95 17.73 -2.97 -8.66
N GLY A 96 17.95 -1.67 -8.78
CA GLY A 96 18.12 -1.03 -10.09
C GLY A 96 16.92 -1.32 -11.02
N ASP A 97 17.21 -1.85 -12.22
CA ASP A 97 16.20 -2.08 -13.25
C ASP A 97 15.26 -3.29 -12.95
N ALA A 98 15.60 -4.11 -11.97
CA ALA A 98 14.70 -5.16 -11.51
C ALA A 98 13.53 -4.61 -10.67
N ALA A 99 13.67 -3.43 -10.06
CA ALA A 99 12.57 -2.76 -9.39
C ALA A 99 11.69 -2.01 -10.39
N ARG A 100 10.40 -1.87 -10.04
CA ARG A 100 9.49 -0.99 -10.79
C ARG A 100 9.95 0.47 -10.70
N GLU A 101 9.55 1.30 -11.65
CA GLU A 101 9.84 2.73 -11.60
C GLU A 101 9.09 3.36 -10.41
N PRO A 102 9.76 4.16 -9.56
CA PRO A 102 9.10 4.81 -8.44
C PRO A 102 8.03 5.80 -8.89
N GLY A 103 6.85 5.73 -8.27
CA GLY A 103 5.73 6.65 -8.51
C GLY A 103 5.60 7.74 -7.45
N ASP A 104 6.04 7.44 -6.25
CA ASP A 104 5.84 8.21 -5.03
C ASP A 104 7.05 8.10 -4.09
N LEU A 105 7.06 8.91 -3.06
CA LEU A 105 8.03 8.91 -1.97
C LEU A 105 7.28 8.62 -0.66
N ASP A 106 7.44 7.42 -0.12
CA ASP A 106 6.76 6.99 1.10
C ASP A 106 7.64 7.19 2.32
N PHE A 107 7.13 7.86 3.34
CA PHE A 107 7.83 8.13 4.59
C PHE A 107 7.03 7.66 5.81
N VAL A 108 7.73 7.06 6.76
CA VAL A 108 7.22 6.85 8.13
C VAL A 108 7.70 8.01 8.98
N ILE A 109 6.78 8.65 9.71
CA ILE A 109 7.11 9.69 10.69
C ILE A 109 7.60 9.03 11.99
N THR A 110 8.74 9.48 12.49
CA THR A 110 9.33 9.00 13.74
C THR A 110 9.62 10.15 14.71
N PRO A 111 9.46 9.94 16.01
CA PRO A 111 8.90 8.76 16.68
C PRO A 111 7.39 8.60 16.43
N ALA A 112 6.86 7.40 16.67
CA ALA A 112 5.48 7.03 16.35
C ALA A 112 4.39 7.78 17.17
N ASP A 113 4.78 8.55 18.16
CA ASP A 113 3.86 9.39 18.98
C ASP A 113 3.42 10.69 18.28
N TRP A 114 4.01 11.02 17.14
CA TRP A 114 3.55 12.17 16.36
C TRP A 114 2.22 11.87 15.68
N THR A 115 1.36 12.87 15.61
CA THR A 115 0.04 12.78 14.96
C THR A 115 -0.11 13.83 13.88
N LEU A 116 -1.15 13.69 13.04
CA LEU A 116 -1.45 14.66 11.98
C LEU A 116 -1.66 16.08 12.50
N ASP A 117 -2.27 16.21 13.68
CA ASP A 117 -2.61 17.52 14.30
C ASP A 117 -1.50 18.04 15.22
N ASP A 118 -0.36 17.35 15.31
CA ASP A 118 0.77 17.79 16.14
C ASP A 118 1.43 19.02 15.51
N PRO A 119 1.69 20.09 16.27
CA PRO A 119 2.43 21.25 15.77
C PRO A 119 3.81 20.92 15.20
N ARG A 120 4.44 19.85 15.68
CA ARG A 120 5.72 19.33 15.11
C ARG A 120 5.53 18.87 13.68
N THR A 121 4.40 18.23 13.37
CA THR A 121 4.02 17.75 12.04
C THR A 121 3.77 18.92 11.09
N GLU A 122 3.04 19.94 11.52
CA GLU A 122 2.82 21.15 10.72
C GLU A 122 4.14 21.83 10.38
N ASN A 123 5.02 22.04 11.38
CA ASN A 123 6.34 22.60 11.17
C ASN A 123 7.22 21.77 10.22
N LEU A 124 7.14 20.42 10.29
CA LEU A 124 7.85 19.52 9.37
C LEU A 124 7.40 19.77 7.93
N PHE A 125 6.09 19.78 7.67
CA PHE A 125 5.55 19.99 6.32
C PHE A 125 5.84 21.39 5.77
N ASP A 126 5.80 22.40 6.61
CA ASP A 126 6.17 23.76 6.24
C ASP A 126 7.65 23.89 5.88
N ASP A 127 8.54 23.26 6.68
CA ASP A 127 9.98 23.23 6.42
C ASP A 127 10.29 22.48 5.12
N LEU A 128 9.67 21.32 4.89
CA LEU A 128 9.82 20.55 3.66
C LEU A 128 9.33 21.36 2.45
N THR A 129 8.14 21.93 2.52
CA THR A 129 7.55 22.73 1.44
C THR A 129 8.45 23.91 1.09
N ARG A 130 8.97 24.61 2.10
CA ARG A 130 9.88 25.74 1.91
C ARG A 130 11.20 25.31 1.28
N THR A 131 11.77 24.19 1.74
CA THR A 131 13.05 23.69 1.24
C THR A 131 12.92 23.22 -0.21
N ILE A 132 11.84 22.49 -0.54
CA ILE A 132 11.55 22.04 -1.91
C ILE A 132 11.33 23.26 -2.82
N ALA A 133 10.54 24.24 -2.39
CA ALA A 133 10.30 25.46 -3.16
C ALA A 133 11.56 26.28 -3.44
N ALA A 134 12.54 26.24 -2.54
CA ALA A 134 13.81 26.94 -2.68
C ALA A 134 14.85 26.16 -3.53
N SER A 135 14.54 24.92 -3.90
CA SER A 135 15.46 24.08 -4.70
C SER A 135 15.67 24.69 -6.09
N THR A 136 16.92 24.63 -6.54
CA THR A 136 17.32 25.10 -7.87
C THR A 136 17.81 23.95 -8.71
N GLY A 137 17.53 23.96 -10.00
CA GLY A 137 17.94 22.90 -10.90
C GLY A 137 17.21 22.93 -12.24
N PRO A 138 17.30 21.85 -13.01
CA PRO A 138 16.64 21.76 -14.32
C PRO A 138 15.10 21.63 -14.21
N VAL A 139 14.57 21.28 -13.04
CA VAL A 139 13.14 21.31 -12.76
C VAL A 139 12.83 22.41 -11.77
N ARG A 140 11.70 23.08 -11.96
CA ARG A 140 11.21 24.16 -11.11
C ARG A 140 9.92 23.71 -10.40
N PHE A 141 9.91 23.74 -9.07
CA PHE A 141 8.71 23.46 -8.29
C PHE A 141 7.81 24.70 -8.23
N LEU A 142 6.50 24.44 -8.17
CA LEU A 142 5.42 25.44 -8.14
C LEU A 142 4.71 25.37 -6.78
N PRO A 143 5.23 26.05 -5.73
CA PRO A 143 4.70 25.91 -4.38
C PRO A 143 3.23 26.34 -4.27
N GLU A 144 2.79 27.28 -5.10
CA GLU A 144 1.40 27.74 -5.17
C GLU A 144 0.43 26.67 -5.69
N ARG A 145 0.95 25.58 -6.30
CA ARG A 145 0.19 24.42 -6.78
C ARG A 145 0.36 23.17 -5.91
N THR A 146 0.98 23.32 -4.75
CA THR A 146 1.10 22.22 -3.80
C THR A 146 -0.26 21.84 -3.24
N VAL A 147 -0.59 20.56 -3.30
CA VAL A 147 -1.84 20.01 -2.78
C VAL A 147 -1.54 19.12 -1.58
N SER A 148 -2.36 19.23 -0.55
CA SER A 148 -2.30 18.36 0.63
C SER A 148 -3.64 17.65 0.82
N GLU A 149 -3.60 16.36 1.12
CA GLU A 149 -4.77 15.51 1.35
C GLU A 149 -4.50 14.55 2.50
N ASP A 150 -5.50 14.31 3.34
CA ASP A 150 -5.43 13.22 4.31
C ASP A 150 -5.63 11.89 3.59
N ILE A 151 -4.85 10.89 3.98
CA ILE A 151 -4.93 9.55 3.43
C ILE A 151 -5.03 8.51 4.55
N TRP A 152 -5.50 7.33 4.19
CA TRP A 152 -5.52 6.17 5.07
C TRP A 152 -4.58 5.10 4.55
N THR A 153 -3.35 5.10 5.04
CA THR A 153 -2.37 4.10 4.66
C THR A 153 -2.82 2.74 5.18
N TYR A 154 -2.98 1.79 4.25
CA TYR A 154 -3.48 0.43 4.55
C TYR A 154 -4.80 0.45 5.32
N GLU A 155 -5.67 1.40 4.98
CA GLU A 155 -7.02 1.55 5.55
C GLU A 155 -7.05 1.74 7.08
N ARG A 156 -5.88 1.89 7.74
CA ARG A 156 -5.74 1.90 9.20
C ARG A 156 -4.93 3.04 9.77
N ALA A 157 -3.78 3.30 9.16
CA ALA A 157 -2.87 4.31 9.66
C ALA A 157 -3.20 5.67 9.05
N PRO A 158 -3.43 6.70 9.88
CA PRO A 158 -3.61 8.05 9.36
C PRO A 158 -2.34 8.50 8.65
N GLY A 159 -2.53 9.19 7.54
CA GLY A 159 -1.44 9.68 6.72
C GLY A 159 -1.74 11.03 6.11
N ARG A 160 -0.72 11.65 5.53
CA ARG A 160 -0.81 12.88 4.78
C ARG A 160 -0.09 12.72 3.45
N ARG A 161 -0.78 13.05 2.37
CA ARG A 161 -0.23 13.14 1.02
C ARG A 161 0.07 14.59 0.68
N LEU A 162 1.27 14.86 0.18
CA LEU A 162 1.64 16.14 -0.41
C LEU A 162 1.99 15.90 -1.88
N LEU A 163 1.39 16.68 -2.79
CA LEU A 163 1.75 16.71 -4.20
C LEU A 163 2.46 18.02 -4.52
N PHE A 164 3.69 17.92 -4.98
CA PHE A 164 4.47 19.07 -5.45
C PHE A 164 4.47 19.09 -6.97
N SER A 165 3.81 20.08 -7.56
CA SER A 165 3.84 20.30 -9.00
C SER A 165 5.20 20.84 -9.42
N TRP A 166 5.70 20.34 -10.55
CA TRP A 166 6.94 20.80 -11.16
C TRP A 166 6.78 21.04 -12.65
N GLU A 167 7.66 21.86 -13.19
CA GLU A 167 7.78 22.09 -14.61
C GLU A 167 9.23 22.15 -15.05
N THR A 168 9.47 21.92 -16.34
CA THR A 168 10.76 22.06 -17.00
C THR A 168 10.56 22.47 -18.46
N ASP A 169 11.54 23.09 -19.05
CA ASP A 169 11.44 23.61 -20.40
C ASP A 169 11.19 22.52 -21.45
N GLY A 170 10.22 22.74 -22.32
CA GLY A 170 9.91 21.89 -23.46
C GLY A 170 9.18 20.57 -23.17
N LEU A 171 8.92 20.25 -21.91
CA LEU A 171 8.19 19.04 -21.50
C LEU A 171 6.88 19.40 -20.78
N PRO A 172 5.88 18.51 -20.83
CA PRO A 172 4.74 18.63 -19.93
C PRO A 172 5.20 18.65 -18.48
N GLY A 173 4.56 19.46 -17.63
CA GLY A 173 4.78 19.43 -16.20
C GLY A 173 4.33 18.10 -15.58
N GLY A 174 4.62 17.93 -14.29
CA GLY A 174 4.22 16.74 -13.54
C GLY A 174 4.13 17.02 -12.05
N THR A 175 3.96 15.97 -11.27
CA THR A 175 3.94 16.04 -9.81
C THR A 175 4.94 15.07 -9.19
N VAL A 176 5.44 15.39 -7.99
CA VAL A 176 6.07 14.44 -7.08
C VAL A 176 5.15 14.28 -5.89
N GLN A 177 4.76 13.05 -5.62
CA GLN A 177 3.91 12.67 -4.50
C GLN A 177 4.77 12.25 -3.32
N LEU A 178 4.49 12.78 -2.15
CA LEU A 178 5.05 12.35 -0.87
C LEU A 178 3.91 11.88 0.02
N ASP A 179 3.98 10.65 0.47
CA ASP A 179 3.03 10.06 1.41
C ASP A 179 3.72 9.87 2.77
N PHE A 180 3.11 10.40 3.80
CA PHE A 180 3.59 10.30 5.18
C PHE A 180 2.60 9.48 6.00
N VAL A 181 3.10 8.46 6.69
CA VAL A 181 2.31 7.63 7.60
C VAL A 181 2.70 7.92 9.04
N PHE A 182 1.70 7.92 9.92
CA PHE A 182 1.83 8.18 11.35
C PHE A 182 1.50 6.92 12.16
N ASN A 183 1.89 6.93 13.43
CA ASN A 183 1.60 5.87 14.39
C ASN A 183 2.13 4.48 13.97
N GLU A 184 3.20 4.45 13.17
CA GLU A 184 3.82 3.21 12.73
C GLU A 184 5.17 3.02 13.45
N GLU A 185 5.25 1.98 14.28
CA GLU A 185 6.47 1.65 15.01
C GLU A 185 7.47 0.93 14.10
N LEU A 186 8.75 1.12 14.37
CA LEU A 186 9.85 0.48 13.67
C LEU A 186 10.43 -0.65 14.54
N PRO A 187 9.96 -1.90 14.40
CA PRO A 187 10.49 -3.03 15.15
C PRO A 187 11.95 -3.37 14.79
N VAL A 188 12.39 -2.89 13.62
CA VAL A 188 13.79 -2.94 13.19
C VAL A 188 14.26 -1.52 12.95
N PRO A 189 15.42 -1.11 13.50
CA PRO A 189 15.94 0.23 13.29
C PRO A 189 16.13 0.56 11.82
N ALA A 190 15.87 1.83 11.46
CA ALA A 190 16.21 2.36 10.15
C ALA A 190 17.72 2.35 9.91
N GLU A 191 18.13 2.25 8.66
CA GLU A 191 19.53 2.24 8.23
C GLU A 191 19.79 3.35 7.20
N PRO A 192 21.00 3.94 7.17
CA PRO A 192 21.32 4.95 6.15
C PRO A 192 21.52 4.28 4.79
N LEU A 193 20.94 4.89 3.74
CA LEU A 193 21.10 4.47 2.35
C LEU A 193 21.27 5.68 1.45
N GLU A 194 22.17 5.60 0.48
CA GLU A 194 22.23 6.55 -0.62
C GLU A 194 21.09 6.25 -1.61
N VAL A 195 20.06 7.11 -1.59
CA VAL A 195 18.79 6.92 -2.35
C VAL A 195 18.78 7.69 -3.66
N ALA A 196 19.64 8.69 -3.78
CA ALA A 196 19.93 9.45 -4.99
C ALA A 196 21.40 9.90 -4.94
N PRO A 197 22.03 10.29 -6.05
CA PRO A 197 23.43 10.69 -6.07
C PRO A 197 23.77 11.75 -5.01
N GLY A 198 24.62 11.39 -4.06
CA GLY A 198 25.02 12.25 -2.94
C GLY A 198 23.97 12.50 -1.87
N THR A 199 22.82 11.82 -1.93
CA THR A 199 21.72 11.98 -0.98
C THR A 199 21.54 10.72 -0.13
N VAL A 200 21.85 10.83 1.16
CA VAL A 200 21.70 9.74 2.13
C VAL A 200 20.52 10.05 3.05
N LEU A 201 19.60 9.11 3.18
CA LEU A 201 18.46 9.16 4.10
C LEU A 201 18.39 7.89 4.94
N ASN A 202 17.70 7.97 6.07
CA ASN A 202 17.32 6.79 6.83
C ASN A 202 16.21 6.05 6.08
N VAL A 203 16.39 4.74 5.89
CA VAL A 203 15.42 3.90 5.17
C VAL A 203 15.03 2.70 6.03
N ALA A 204 13.84 2.17 5.79
CA ALA A 204 13.47 0.85 6.28
C ALA A 204 14.31 -0.21 5.55
N GLY A 205 15.08 -1.01 6.30
CA GLY A 205 15.92 -2.07 5.74
C GLY A 205 15.10 -3.12 4.97
N ARG A 206 15.79 -3.97 4.18
CA ARG A 206 15.14 -4.97 3.30
C ARG A 206 14.22 -5.93 4.06
N GLU A 207 14.65 -6.37 5.24
CA GLU A 207 13.87 -7.31 6.06
C GLU A 207 12.56 -6.65 6.55
N LEU A 208 12.62 -5.43 7.06
CA LEU A 208 11.46 -4.68 7.50
C LEU A 208 10.53 -4.35 6.32
N SER A 209 11.10 -3.94 5.21
CA SER A 209 10.35 -3.67 3.97
C SER A 209 9.57 -4.91 3.49
N LEU A 210 10.20 -6.10 3.55
CA LEU A 210 9.53 -7.36 3.22
C LEU A 210 8.39 -7.66 4.21
N ALA A 211 8.64 -7.54 5.51
CA ALA A 211 7.63 -7.80 6.54
C ALA A 211 6.41 -6.89 6.38
N TRP A 212 6.59 -5.60 6.06
CA TRP A 212 5.49 -4.69 5.77
C TRP A 212 4.72 -5.06 4.51
N LYS A 213 5.42 -5.44 3.41
CA LYS A 213 4.73 -5.90 2.19
C LYS A 213 3.85 -7.12 2.47
N LEU A 214 4.31 -8.04 3.30
CA LEU A 214 3.53 -9.21 3.71
C LEU A 214 2.34 -8.82 4.60
N LEU A 215 2.52 -7.84 5.52
CA LEU A 215 1.44 -7.32 6.32
C LEU A 215 0.34 -6.73 5.43
N TRP A 216 0.70 -5.94 4.41
CA TRP A 216 -0.26 -5.31 3.52
C TRP A 216 -1.00 -6.34 2.67
N LEU A 217 -0.29 -7.31 2.11
CA LEU A 217 -0.92 -8.43 1.41
C LEU A 217 -1.92 -9.19 2.30
N ALA A 218 -1.59 -9.38 3.58
CA ALA A 218 -2.43 -10.13 4.50
C ALA A 218 -3.65 -9.35 5.01
N THR A 219 -3.59 -8.02 5.04
CA THR A 219 -4.52 -7.23 5.86
C THR A 219 -5.27 -6.15 5.10
N ASP A 220 -4.85 -5.78 3.89
CA ASP A 220 -5.60 -4.84 3.09
C ASP A 220 -6.85 -5.51 2.51
N SER A 221 -7.92 -4.76 2.42
CA SER A 221 -9.17 -5.24 1.82
C SER A 221 -9.06 -5.42 0.31
N ASP A 222 -8.16 -4.64 -0.32
CA ASP A 222 -7.80 -4.72 -1.73
C ASP A 222 -6.27 -4.90 -1.85
N PRO A 223 -5.71 -6.11 -1.62
CA PRO A 223 -4.27 -6.34 -1.70
C PRO A 223 -3.73 -5.98 -3.08
N GLN A 224 -2.67 -5.18 -3.12
CA GLN A 224 -2.18 -4.59 -4.36
C GLN A 224 -1.18 -5.50 -5.08
N GLY A 225 -1.32 -5.68 -6.40
CA GLY A 225 -0.36 -6.43 -7.22
C GLY A 225 1.07 -5.89 -7.13
N LYS A 226 1.24 -4.57 -6.94
CA LYS A 226 2.56 -3.96 -6.68
C LYS A 226 3.23 -4.49 -5.41
N ASP A 227 2.44 -4.82 -4.38
CA ASP A 227 2.99 -5.31 -3.11
C ASP A 227 3.43 -6.78 -3.23
N LEU A 228 2.72 -7.60 -4.00
CA LEU A 228 3.16 -8.94 -4.36
C LEU A 228 4.46 -8.93 -5.17
N TYR A 229 4.53 -8.05 -6.19
CA TYR A 229 5.74 -7.90 -7.02
C TYR A 229 6.95 -7.51 -6.16
N ASP A 230 6.80 -6.46 -5.35
CA ASP A 230 7.84 -5.93 -4.47
C ASP A 230 8.26 -6.98 -3.41
N ALA A 231 7.29 -7.70 -2.80
CA ALA A 231 7.55 -8.75 -1.83
C ALA A 231 8.34 -9.92 -2.44
N ALA A 232 7.97 -10.36 -3.64
CA ALA A 232 8.70 -11.43 -4.33
C ALA A 232 10.15 -11.02 -4.65
N LEU A 233 10.39 -9.76 -5.03
CA LEU A 233 11.73 -9.23 -5.27
C LEU A 233 12.57 -9.17 -4.00
N LEU A 234 12.00 -8.64 -2.91
CA LEU A 234 12.64 -8.57 -1.59
C LEU A 234 12.96 -9.96 -1.04
N ALA A 235 12.01 -10.88 -1.06
CA ALA A 235 12.17 -12.23 -0.54
C ALA A 235 13.27 -13.02 -1.28
N GLY A 236 13.48 -12.76 -2.57
CA GLY A 236 14.58 -13.32 -3.35
C GLY A 236 15.97 -12.82 -2.95
N SER A 237 16.07 -11.75 -2.17
CA SER A 237 17.33 -11.07 -1.83
C SER A 237 17.63 -10.97 -0.34
N THR A 238 16.65 -11.21 0.51
CA THR A 238 16.83 -11.12 1.97
C THR A 238 16.12 -12.26 2.69
N ARG A 239 16.70 -12.69 3.80
CA ARG A 239 16.03 -13.64 4.70
C ARG A 239 15.18 -12.86 5.68
N LEU A 240 13.92 -13.23 5.80
CA LEU A 240 13.01 -12.72 6.81
C LEU A 240 13.04 -13.64 8.04
N ARG A 241 13.34 -13.07 9.21
CA ARG A 241 13.19 -13.78 10.48
C ARG A 241 11.71 -13.78 10.88
N TYR A 242 11.22 -14.93 11.32
CA TYR A 242 9.82 -15.05 11.76
C TYR A 242 9.47 -14.07 12.89
N GLN A 243 10.42 -13.77 13.79
CA GLN A 243 10.19 -12.79 14.86
C GLN A 243 9.93 -11.38 14.32
N VAL A 244 10.66 -10.92 13.31
CA VAL A 244 10.42 -9.61 12.68
C VAL A 244 9.05 -9.56 12.02
N LEU A 245 8.64 -10.64 11.34
CA LEU A 245 7.31 -10.75 10.78
C LEU A 245 6.23 -10.62 11.88
N ARG A 246 6.39 -11.33 12.99
CA ARG A 246 5.47 -11.25 14.14
C ARG A 246 5.39 -9.85 14.74
N ASP A 247 6.52 -9.21 14.93
CA ASP A 247 6.56 -7.86 15.52
C ASP A 247 5.82 -6.85 14.63
N VAL A 248 6.03 -6.91 13.31
CA VAL A 248 5.32 -6.07 12.33
C VAL A 248 3.82 -6.36 12.33
N PHE A 249 3.42 -7.63 12.32
CA PHE A 249 2.00 -8.00 12.29
C PHE A 249 1.28 -7.63 13.59
N ALA A 250 1.95 -7.76 14.73
CA ALA A 250 1.39 -7.40 16.03
C ALA A 250 1.11 -5.89 16.16
N THR A 251 1.93 -5.05 15.54
CA THR A 251 1.67 -3.59 15.49
C THR A 251 0.57 -3.24 14.50
N GLY A 252 0.44 -4.00 13.42
CA GLY A 252 -0.59 -3.78 12.39
C GLY A 252 -1.99 -4.19 12.82
N LEU A 253 -2.12 -5.36 13.45
CA LEU A 253 -3.40 -5.90 13.93
C LEU A 253 -3.19 -6.62 15.26
N ALA A 254 -3.93 -6.19 16.30
CA ALA A 254 -3.87 -6.79 17.65
C ALA A 254 -4.09 -8.30 17.66
N TYR A 255 -4.85 -8.81 16.71
CA TYR A 255 -5.08 -10.24 16.50
C TYR A 255 -3.76 -11.03 16.36
N TYR A 256 -2.80 -10.54 15.57
CA TYR A 256 -1.52 -11.22 15.36
C TYR A 256 -0.54 -11.09 16.53
N ALA A 257 -0.82 -10.25 17.52
CA ALA A 257 -0.04 -10.22 18.75
C ALA A 257 -0.13 -11.54 19.54
N GLU A 258 -1.30 -12.20 19.46
CA GLU A 258 -1.60 -13.41 20.24
C GLU A 258 -1.50 -14.70 19.42
N HIS A 259 -1.33 -14.59 18.09
CA HIS A 259 -1.51 -15.72 17.18
C HIS A 259 -0.36 -15.87 16.19
N PRO A 260 0.01 -17.10 15.83
CA PRO A 260 1.04 -17.33 14.82
C PRO A 260 0.52 -16.96 13.43
N ILE A 261 1.43 -16.45 12.60
CA ILE A 261 1.19 -16.15 11.21
C ILE A 261 1.59 -17.36 10.40
N GLY A 262 0.71 -17.82 9.51
CA GLY A 262 0.99 -18.91 8.56
C GLY A 262 1.33 -18.36 7.16
N LEU A 263 1.95 -19.18 6.35
CA LEU A 263 2.25 -18.83 4.94
C LEU A 263 0.97 -18.45 4.17
N HIS A 264 -0.14 -19.10 4.47
CA HIS A 264 -1.43 -18.83 3.85
C HIS A 264 -2.02 -17.45 4.21
N ASP A 265 -1.58 -16.84 5.31
CA ASP A 265 -2.04 -15.50 5.69
C ASP A 265 -1.42 -14.41 4.82
N VAL A 266 -0.25 -14.67 4.24
CA VAL A 266 0.52 -13.72 3.44
C VAL A 266 0.46 -13.99 1.93
N LEU A 267 -0.10 -15.12 1.51
CA LEU A 267 -0.31 -15.47 0.11
C LEU A 267 -1.79 -15.33 -0.24
N THR A 268 -2.21 -14.08 -0.47
CA THR A 268 -3.59 -13.74 -0.82
C THR A 268 -3.68 -13.37 -2.30
N GLU A 269 -4.87 -13.44 -2.87
CA GLU A 269 -5.17 -12.88 -4.19
C GLU A 269 -4.97 -11.36 -4.17
N THR A 270 -4.43 -10.83 -5.24
CA THR A 270 -4.13 -9.39 -5.35
C THR A 270 -4.92 -8.74 -6.48
N ASP A 271 -5.10 -7.42 -6.44
CA ASP A 271 -5.59 -6.66 -7.58
C ASP A 271 -4.49 -6.51 -8.65
N TRP A 272 -4.07 -7.67 -9.19
CA TRP A 272 -3.07 -7.74 -10.26
C TRP A 272 -3.56 -7.08 -11.56
N PRO A 273 -4.82 -7.19 -11.97
CA PRO A 273 -5.32 -6.49 -13.16
C PRO A 273 -5.12 -4.98 -13.11
N ASN A 274 -5.37 -4.33 -11.95
CA ASN A 274 -5.13 -2.91 -11.78
C ASN A 274 -3.62 -2.57 -11.89
N PHE A 275 -2.76 -3.37 -11.27
CA PHE A 275 -1.31 -3.25 -11.39
C PHE A 275 -0.83 -3.43 -12.83
N ALA A 276 -1.37 -4.41 -13.58
CA ALA A 276 -1.04 -4.65 -14.98
C ALA A 276 -1.47 -3.49 -15.91
N THR A 277 -2.40 -2.64 -15.49
CA THR A 277 -2.76 -1.44 -16.25
C THR A 277 -1.58 -0.47 -16.34
N GLU A 278 -0.80 -0.34 -15.26
CA GLU A 278 0.42 0.48 -15.25
C GLU A 278 1.64 -0.27 -15.82
N TYR A 279 1.67 -1.60 -15.64
CA TYR A 279 2.78 -2.47 -16.06
C TYR A 279 2.32 -3.59 -17.00
N PRO A 280 1.88 -3.29 -18.24
CA PRO A 280 1.28 -4.28 -19.16
C PRO A 280 2.17 -5.48 -19.47
N ARG A 281 3.50 -5.32 -19.37
CA ARG A 281 4.48 -6.41 -19.56
C ARG A 281 4.35 -7.52 -18.52
N LEU A 282 3.76 -7.24 -17.36
CA LEU A 282 3.61 -8.18 -16.24
C LEU A 282 2.21 -8.83 -16.23
N ALA A 283 1.37 -8.55 -17.23
CA ALA A 283 0.05 -9.15 -17.31
C ALA A 283 0.15 -10.69 -17.33
N GLY A 284 -0.59 -11.34 -16.44
CA GLY A 284 -0.61 -12.81 -16.33
C GLY A 284 0.55 -13.45 -15.54
N GLU A 285 1.46 -12.65 -14.96
CA GLU A 285 2.61 -13.19 -14.19
C GLU A 285 2.32 -13.35 -12.68
N GLU A 286 1.12 -13.06 -12.20
CA GLU A 286 0.75 -13.11 -10.77
C GLU A 286 1.13 -14.44 -10.11
N SER A 287 0.70 -15.55 -10.70
CA SER A 287 0.98 -16.90 -10.15
C SER A 287 2.47 -17.21 -10.05
N ASP A 288 3.29 -16.69 -10.94
CA ASP A 288 4.74 -16.87 -10.91
C ASP A 288 5.37 -16.09 -9.75
N HIS A 289 4.89 -14.87 -9.50
CA HIS A 289 5.35 -14.05 -8.37
C HIS A 289 4.90 -14.66 -7.04
N THR A 290 3.65 -15.12 -6.94
CA THR A 290 3.12 -15.82 -5.75
C THR A 290 3.95 -17.06 -5.43
N ARG A 291 4.26 -17.87 -6.43
CA ARG A 291 5.11 -19.07 -6.24
C ARG A 291 6.52 -18.71 -5.78
N ARG A 292 7.18 -17.74 -6.41
CA ARG A 292 8.52 -17.28 -6.01
C ARG A 292 8.53 -16.77 -4.57
N LEU A 293 7.50 -16.00 -4.17
CA LEU A 293 7.34 -15.50 -2.81
C LEU A 293 7.17 -16.68 -1.83
N ALA A 294 6.30 -17.62 -2.12
CA ALA A 294 6.08 -18.82 -1.29
C ALA A 294 7.36 -19.63 -1.07
N ASP A 295 8.10 -19.91 -2.16
CA ASP A 295 9.35 -20.65 -2.10
C ASP A 295 10.42 -19.92 -1.25
N ALA A 296 10.54 -18.61 -1.41
CA ALA A 296 11.50 -17.79 -0.67
C ALA A 296 11.16 -17.66 0.83
N LEU A 297 9.87 -17.68 1.18
CA LEU A 297 9.40 -17.59 2.56
C LEU A 297 9.36 -18.94 3.30
N ALA A 298 9.49 -20.05 2.60
CA ALA A 298 9.44 -21.39 3.23
C ALA A 298 10.39 -21.52 4.44
N PRO A 299 11.65 -21.01 4.41
CA PRO A 299 12.53 -21.06 5.58
C PRO A 299 12.04 -20.22 6.78
N THR A 300 11.36 -19.09 6.54
CA THR A 300 10.78 -18.25 7.59
C THR A 300 9.68 -18.99 8.34
N PHE A 301 8.76 -19.60 7.60
CA PHE A 301 7.63 -20.32 8.19
C PHE A 301 8.02 -21.70 8.74
N ALA A 302 9.15 -22.27 8.33
CA ALA A 302 9.70 -23.48 8.94
C ALA A 302 10.22 -23.24 10.38
N GLU A 303 10.38 -21.99 10.81
CA GLU A 303 10.73 -21.65 12.20
C GLU A 303 9.56 -21.94 13.18
N VAL A 304 8.33 -22.08 12.68
CA VAL A 304 7.14 -22.39 13.49
C VAL A 304 6.71 -23.84 13.25
N PRO A 305 6.54 -24.65 14.32
CA PRO A 305 6.08 -26.03 14.16
C PRO A 305 4.72 -26.10 13.48
N ALA A 306 4.61 -26.87 12.40
CA ALA A 306 3.35 -27.03 11.66
C ALA A 306 2.19 -27.53 12.55
N ALA A 307 2.50 -28.31 13.58
CA ALA A 307 1.52 -28.78 14.55
C ALA A 307 0.94 -27.62 15.40
N GLU A 308 1.75 -26.64 15.74
CA GLU A 308 1.31 -25.44 16.50
C GLU A 308 0.37 -24.59 15.65
N LEU A 309 0.76 -24.30 14.40
CA LEU A 309 -0.10 -23.59 13.45
C LEU A 309 -1.44 -24.31 13.23
N ALA A 310 -1.41 -25.62 13.03
CA ALA A 310 -2.61 -26.42 12.81
C ALA A 310 -3.51 -26.53 14.06
N ALA A 311 -2.92 -26.60 15.25
CA ALA A 311 -3.68 -26.61 16.49
C ALA A 311 -4.38 -25.26 16.70
N TRP A 312 -3.60 -24.17 16.53
CA TRP A 312 -4.15 -22.84 16.65
C TRP A 312 -5.25 -22.54 15.62
N TRP A 313 -5.09 -22.92 14.35
CA TRP A 313 -6.13 -22.77 13.32
C TRP A 313 -7.43 -23.46 13.71
N ARG A 314 -7.33 -24.71 14.20
CA ARG A 314 -8.50 -25.47 14.64
C ARG A 314 -9.16 -24.89 15.88
N GLU A 315 -8.38 -24.55 16.91
CA GLU A 315 -8.88 -24.16 18.23
C GLU A 315 -9.22 -22.67 18.30
N GLY A 316 -8.38 -21.83 17.69
CA GLY A 316 -8.57 -20.37 17.70
C GLY A 316 -9.63 -19.88 16.71
N TRP A 317 -9.79 -20.57 15.56
CA TRP A 317 -10.70 -20.12 14.51
C TRP A 317 -11.85 -21.08 14.19
N LEU A 318 -11.53 -22.28 13.72
CA LEU A 318 -12.58 -23.16 13.19
C LEU A 318 -13.56 -23.62 14.27
N ALA A 319 -13.08 -23.96 15.46
CA ALA A 319 -13.95 -24.41 16.54
C ALA A 319 -14.90 -23.29 17.05
N PRO A 320 -14.44 -22.05 17.30
CA PRO A 320 -15.32 -20.93 17.58
C PRO A 320 -16.34 -20.65 16.49
N VAL A 321 -15.93 -20.62 15.21
CA VAL A 321 -16.83 -20.38 14.06
C VAL A 321 -17.91 -21.46 14.00
N ARG A 322 -17.56 -22.75 14.11
CA ARG A 322 -18.52 -23.86 14.11
C ARG A 322 -19.53 -23.75 15.24
N ARG A 323 -19.01 -23.50 16.45
CA ARG A 323 -19.88 -23.38 17.64
C ARG A 323 -20.83 -22.20 17.49
N LEU A 324 -20.31 -21.04 17.15
CA LEU A 324 -21.09 -19.80 17.05
C LEU A 324 -22.16 -19.90 15.96
N HIS A 325 -21.78 -20.46 14.81
CA HIS A 325 -22.74 -20.69 13.73
C HIS A 325 -23.87 -21.68 14.17
N ALA A 326 -23.49 -22.77 14.83
CA ALA A 326 -24.49 -23.74 15.31
C ALA A 326 -25.44 -23.18 16.36
N GLU A 327 -24.96 -22.33 17.25
CA GLU A 327 -25.75 -21.75 18.35
C GLU A 327 -26.53 -20.49 17.94
N GLN A 328 -25.98 -19.63 17.07
CA GLN A 328 -26.48 -18.29 16.83
C GLN A 328 -26.53 -17.91 15.30
N GLY A 329 -26.09 -18.79 14.43
CA GLY A 329 -26.18 -18.61 12.98
C GLY A 329 -25.11 -17.71 12.37
N LEU A 330 -25.27 -17.44 11.06
CA LEU A 330 -24.26 -16.76 10.25
C LEU A 330 -24.01 -15.31 10.69
N ALA A 331 -25.05 -14.57 11.06
CA ALA A 331 -24.89 -13.16 11.46
C ALA A 331 -24.00 -12.99 12.70
N ALA A 332 -24.14 -13.87 13.70
CA ALA A 332 -23.27 -13.85 14.87
C ALA A 332 -21.83 -14.25 14.53
N THR A 333 -21.66 -15.21 13.60
CA THR A 333 -20.34 -15.60 13.08
C THR A 333 -19.66 -14.41 12.37
N GLN A 334 -20.39 -13.68 11.53
CA GLN A 334 -19.90 -12.49 10.84
C GLN A 334 -19.47 -11.41 11.84
N SER A 335 -20.30 -11.13 12.85
CA SER A 335 -19.96 -10.14 13.88
C SER A 335 -18.70 -10.53 14.64
N TRP A 336 -18.57 -11.81 15.03
CA TRP A 336 -17.40 -12.32 15.74
C TRP A 336 -16.11 -12.25 14.91
N LEU A 337 -16.20 -12.54 13.61
CA LEU A 337 -15.08 -12.41 12.68
C LEU A 337 -14.71 -10.93 12.45
N ALA A 338 -15.71 -10.06 12.33
CA ALA A 338 -15.52 -8.62 12.18
C ALA A 338 -14.86 -7.99 13.42
N ASP A 339 -15.30 -8.38 14.64
CA ASP A 339 -14.69 -7.92 15.89
C ASP A 339 -13.22 -8.33 16.02
N ARG A 340 -12.82 -9.39 15.31
CA ARG A 340 -11.43 -9.85 15.19
C ARG A 340 -10.69 -9.28 13.99
N GLN A 341 -11.31 -8.32 13.33
CA GLN A 341 -10.72 -7.65 12.17
C GLN A 341 -10.33 -8.62 11.03
N ALA A 342 -11.04 -9.76 10.91
CA ALA A 342 -10.83 -10.67 9.81
C ALA A 342 -11.18 -9.99 8.49
N THR A 343 -10.28 -10.06 7.51
CA THR A 343 -10.55 -9.60 6.16
C THR A 343 -11.66 -10.43 5.52
N LEU A 344 -12.32 -9.93 4.50
CA LEU A 344 -13.39 -10.67 3.83
C LEU A 344 -12.91 -12.03 3.27
N PRO A 345 -11.77 -12.15 2.58
CA PRO A 345 -11.26 -13.43 2.12
C PRO A 345 -10.97 -14.42 3.28
N LEU A 346 -10.37 -13.93 4.35
CA LEU A 346 -10.13 -14.75 5.54
C LEU A 346 -11.43 -15.22 6.19
N ALA A 347 -12.39 -14.33 6.37
CA ALA A 347 -13.68 -14.64 6.96
C ALA A 347 -14.47 -15.64 6.10
N TYR A 348 -14.46 -15.48 4.78
CA TYR A 348 -15.04 -16.42 3.83
C TYR A 348 -14.41 -17.82 3.96
N ARG A 349 -13.06 -17.89 3.85
CA ARG A 349 -12.33 -19.16 3.93
C ARG A 349 -12.58 -19.89 5.24
N LEU A 350 -12.51 -19.17 6.37
CA LEU A 350 -12.78 -19.73 7.70
C LEU A 350 -14.20 -20.31 7.81
N THR A 351 -15.17 -19.54 7.33
CA THR A 351 -16.58 -19.96 7.40
C THR A 351 -16.83 -21.15 6.47
N ALA A 352 -16.31 -21.11 5.25
CA ALA A 352 -16.43 -22.21 4.29
C ALA A 352 -15.78 -23.49 4.83
N GLU A 353 -14.55 -23.41 5.38
CA GLU A 353 -13.86 -24.55 5.96
C GLU A 353 -14.58 -25.09 7.24
N ALA A 354 -15.01 -24.17 8.09
CA ALA A 354 -15.70 -24.55 9.32
C ALA A 354 -17.03 -25.26 9.06
N LEU A 355 -17.81 -24.83 8.07
CA LEU A 355 -19.14 -25.34 7.77
C LEU A 355 -19.10 -26.48 6.72
N GLY A 356 -18.11 -26.53 5.87
CA GLY A 356 -18.01 -27.54 4.80
C GLY A 356 -19.29 -27.60 3.98
N ALA A 357 -19.90 -28.79 3.84
CA ALA A 357 -21.12 -28.98 3.08
C ALA A 357 -22.36 -28.25 3.65
N ALA A 358 -22.29 -27.74 4.88
CA ALA A 358 -23.36 -26.95 5.50
C ALA A 358 -23.23 -25.43 5.23
N ALA A 359 -22.20 -25.00 4.51
CA ALA A 359 -22.05 -23.60 4.13
C ALA A 359 -23.19 -23.16 3.19
N PRO A 360 -23.71 -21.94 3.32
CA PRO A 360 -24.68 -21.38 2.38
C PRO A 360 -24.21 -21.46 0.94
N GLU A 361 -25.11 -21.65 -0.02
CA GLU A 361 -24.79 -21.75 -1.45
C GLU A 361 -24.07 -20.51 -1.98
N HIS A 362 -24.41 -19.33 -1.46
CA HIS A 362 -23.81 -18.04 -1.80
C HIS A 362 -23.17 -17.40 -0.56
N LEU A 363 -22.25 -18.14 0.07
CA LEU A 363 -21.58 -17.68 1.29
C LEU A 363 -20.87 -16.32 1.08
N GLY A 364 -20.16 -16.14 -0.03
CA GLY A 364 -19.44 -14.90 -0.33
C GLY A 364 -20.37 -13.69 -0.41
N ALA A 365 -21.51 -13.81 -1.11
CA ALA A 365 -22.52 -12.77 -1.16
C ALA A 365 -23.15 -12.49 0.21
N ALA A 366 -23.37 -13.53 1.01
CA ALA A 366 -23.87 -13.39 2.39
C ALA A 366 -22.84 -12.68 3.29
N MET A 367 -21.54 -12.95 3.10
CA MET A 367 -20.48 -12.26 3.84
C MET A 367 -20.38 -10.79 3.45
N LEU A 368 -20.44 -10.45 2.17
CA LEU A 368 -20.48 -9.07 1.66
C LEU A 368 -21.70 -8.29 2.16
N GLY A 369 -22.80 -8.96 2.47
CA GLY A 369 -23.99 -8.33 3.07
C GLY A 369 -23.76 -7.81 4.50
N CYS A 370 -22.66 -8.19 5.15
CA CYS A 370 -22.28 -7.65 6.45
C CYS A 370 -21.74 -6.21 6.29
N PRO A 371 -22.24 -5.24 7.10
CA PRO A 371 -21.78 -3.84 7.01
C PRO A 371 -20.27 -3.66 7.10
N THR A 372 -19.58 -4.51 7.85
CA THR A 372 -18.12 -4.47 8.02
C THR A 372 -17.40 -4.67 6.70
N TRP A 373 -17.88 -5.55 5.82
CA TRP A 373 -17.22 -5.86 4.56
C TRP A 373 -17.91 -5.27 3.33
N ALA A 374 -19.08 -4.65 3.48
CA ALA A 374 -19.84 -4.08 2.36
C ALA A 374 -19.09 -2.98 1.59
N GLY A 375 -18.18 -2.26 2.29
CA GLY A 375 -17.32 -1.25 1.69
C GLY A 375 -15.97 -1.78 1.18
N HIS A 376 -15.63 -3.04 1.45
CA HIS A 376 -14.32 -3.64 1.26
C HIS A 376 -14.30 -4.69 0.14
N ALA A 377 -15.31 -4.69 -0.71
CA ALA A 377 -15.31 -5.54 -1.90
C ALA A 377 -14.25 -5.02 -2.87
N GLY A 378 -13.33 -5.86 -3.29
CA GLY A 378 -12.30 -5.55 -4.28
C GLY A 378 -12.85 -4.93 -5.56
N SER A 379 -12.01 -4.29 -6.34
CA SER A 379 -12.42 -3.60 -7.58
C SER A 379 -13.20 -4.51 -8.55
N ALA A 380 -12.90 -5.80 -8.56
CA ALA A 380 -13.61 -6.82 -9.33
C ALA A 380 -15.05 -7.07 -8.82
N ALA A 381 -15.26 -6.99 -7.50
CA ALA A 381 -16.57 -7.18 -6.87
C ALA A 381 -17.42 -5.90 -6.87
N ARG A 382 -16.81 -4.71 -6.97
CA ARG A 382 -17.54 -3.43 -7.01
C ARG A 382 -18.40 -3.24 -8.26
N GLY A 383 -18.04 -3.90 -9.37
CA GLY A 383 -18.78 -3.83 -10.63
C GLY A 383 -19.93 -4.82 -10.76
N SER A 384 -20.00 -5.84 -9.90
CA SER A 384 -21.02 -6.90 -10.00
C SER A 384 -21.33 -7.43 -8.59
N LEU A 385 -22.59 -7.19 -8.18
CA LEU A 385 -23.17 -7.87 -7.00
C LEU A 385 -23.69 -9.28 -7.35
N ASP A 386 -23.28 -9.83 -8.50
CA ASP A 386 -23.65 -11.16 -8.90
C ASP A 386 -23.00 -12.20 -7.96
N PRO A 387 -23.83 -13.00 -7.26
CA PRO A 387 -23.34 -13.96 -6.27
C PRO A 387 -22.31 -14.96 -6.80
N GLU A 388 -22.44 -15.38 -8.07
CA GLU A 388 -21.52 -16.35 -8.67
C GLU A 388 -20.14 -15.74 -8.89
N THR A 389 -20.08 -14.48 -9.32
CA THR A 389 -18.83 -13.73 -9.51
C THR A 389 -18.11 -13.52 -8.16
N VAL A 390 -18.86 -13.16 -7.10
CA VAL A 390 -18.32 -12.99 -5.76
C VAL A 390 -17.77 -14.31 -5.22
N GLU A 391 -18.51 -15.41 -5.41
CA GLU A 391 -18.05 -16.74 -4.99
C GLU A 391 -16.80 -17.18 -5.76
N ALA A 392 -16.75 -16.93 -7.07
CA ALA A 392 -15.57 -17.25 -7.88
C ALA A 392 -14.33 -16.48 -7.40
N TRP A 393 -14.49 -15.19 -7.11
CA TRP A 393 -13.42 -14.33 -6.60
C TRP A 393 -12.91 -14.74 -5.21
N LEU A 394 -13.79 -15.20 -4.31
CA LEU A 394 -13.40 -15.61 -2.95
C LEU A 394 -12.90 -17.05 -2.82
N ARG A 395 -13.07 -17.90 -3.86
CA ARG A 395 -12.61 -19.30 -3.85
C ARG A 395 -11.18 -19.51 -4.33
N VAL A 396 -10.57 -18.47 -4.91
CA VAL A 396 -9.18 -18.52 -5.37
C VAL A 396 -8.24 -18.22 -4.22
#